data_9601c93502f56786d52cdd1489d980b8
#
_entry.id   9601c93502f56786d52cdd1489d980b8
#
_cell.length_a   1.000
_cell.length_b   1.000
_cell.length_c   1.000
_cell.angle_alpha   90.00
_cell.angle_beta   90.00
_cell.angle_gamma   90.00
#
_symmetry.space_group_name_H-M   'P 1'
#
loop_
_entity.id
_entity.type
_entity.pdbx_description
1 polymer ?
#
loop_
_entity_poly.entity_id
_entity_poly.type
_entity_poly.pdbx_seq_one_letter_code
_entity_poly.pdbx_strand_id
1 'polypeptide(L)'
;IYGMTPLVYEMKRERNSNVEVIALPGISAFQKAASLLGAPIGHDFCVISLSDLMTPWDRIEKRIHAAATADFVTAVYNPKSEGRYWQLYRLKEIFLKERDPETPVGFVRQAGRKEETVTITTLQEFDPEQVDMFTVVLIGNSQSYYREGKLITPRGYYREKTTDATGIGQEIMINSFRTIEKELKNKNIPSDHKWALLHAIHTTADFEMENILHI
;
A
#
# COMPACT_ATOMS: atom_id res chain seq x y z
N ILE A 1 -13.49 -1.67 4.60
CA ILE A 1 -13.30 -2.09 5.99
C ILE A 1 -14.55 -1.77 6.79
N TYR A 2 -14.91 -0.54 6.94
CA TYR A 2 -16.12 -0.11 7.66
C TYR A 2 -17.30 0.20 6.73
N GLY A 3 -17.60 -0.68 5.76
CA GLY A 3 -18.57 -0.40 4.69
C GLY A 3 -19.98 -0.04 5.18
N MET A 4 -20.42 -0.62 6.29
CA MET A 4 -21.75 -0.34 6.87
C MET A 4 -21.77 0.89 7.77
N THR A 5 -20.68 1.23 8.42
CA THR A 5 -20.62 2.33 9.39
C THR A 5 -20.96 3.70 8.78
N PRO A 6 -20.43 4.09 7.61
CA PRO A 6 -20.84 5.34 6.94
C PRO A 6 -22.33 5.39 6.65
N LEU A 7 -22.90 4.30 6.15
CA LEU A 7 -24.35 4.21 5.88
C LEU A 7 -25.18 4.46 7.16
N VAL A 8 -24.77 3.88 8.28
CA VAL A 8 -25.46 4.10 9.57
C VAL A 8 -25.39 5.58 9.99
N TYR A 9 -24.23 6.24 9.82
CA TYR A 9 -24.08 7.67 10.11
C TYR A 9 -24.91 8.55 9.15
N GLU A 10 -24.99 8.22 7.88
CA GLU A 10 -25.83 8.90 6.89
C GLU A 10 -27.32 8.79 7.28
N MET A 11 -27.79 7.56 7.56
CA MET A 11 -29.18 7.33 8.03
C MET A 11 -29.49 8.06 9.34
N LYS A 12 -28.54 8.09 10.28
CA LYS A 12 -28.68 8.85 11.53
C LYS A 12 -28.90 10.33 11.25
N ARG A 13 -28.09 10.91 10.36
CA ARG A 13 -28.21 12.32 9.95
C ARG A 13 -29.54 12.60 9.27
N GLU A 14 -29.94 11.80 8.30
CA GLU A 14 -31.20 12.00 7.55
C GLU A 14 -32.44 11.90 8.46
N ARG A 15 -32.39 11.05 9.48
CA ARG A 15 -33.51 10.85 10.42
C ARG A 15 -33.44 11.73 11.66
N ASN A 16 -32.45 12.64 11.77
CA ASN A 16 -32.20 13.44 12.98
C ASN A 16 -32.18 12.58 14.26
N SER A 17 -31.62 11.38 14.17
CA SER A 17 -31.62 10.41 15.27
C SER A 17 -30.52 10.73 16.29
N ASN A 18 -30.84 10.65 17.58
CA ASN A 18 -29.90 10.81 18.69
C ASN A 18 -29.25 9.49 19.13
N VAL A 19 -29.46 8.38 18.39
CA VAL A 19 -28.85 7.09 18.71
C VAL A 19 -27.34 7.20 18.69
N GLU A 20 -26.68 6.70 19.73
CA GLU A 20 -25.22 6.57 19.76
C GLU A 20 -24.77 5.45 18.80
N VAL A 21 -23.73 5.69 18.04
CA VAL A 21 -23.12 4.72 17.11
C VAL A 21 -21.71 4.45 17.54
N ILE A 22 -21.43 3.23 17.96
CA ILE A 22 -20.11 2.76 18.39
C ILE A 22 -19.56 1.81 17.33
N ALA A 23 -18.47 2.19 16.68
CA ALA A 23 -17.77 1.34 15.71
C ALA A 23 -16.68 0.53 16.42
N LEU A 24 -16.87 -0.77 16.50
CA LEU A 24 -15.85 -1.67 17.05
C LEU A 24 -14.90 -2.15 15.94
N PRO A 25 -13.58 -2.17 16.19
CA PRO A 25 -12.62 -2.70 15.23
C PRO A 25 -12.71 -4.23 15.16
N GLY A 26 -12.41 -4.77 13.97
CA GLY A 26 -12.31 -6.20 13.73
C GLY A 26 -11.12 -6.51 12.84
N ILE A 27 -10.82 -7.79 12.62
CA ILE A 27 -9.81 -8.25 11.68
C ILE A 27 -10.39 -8.19 10.27
N SER A 28 -9.81 -7.35 9.41
CA SER A 28 -10.22 -7.23 8.02
C SER A 28 -9.79 -8.45 7.20
N ALA A 29 -10.57 -8.81 6.18
CA ALA A 29 -10.29 -9.97 5.33
C ALA A 29 -8.88 -9.92 4.69
N PHE A 30 -8.39 -8.74 4.28
CA PHE A 30 -7.04 -8.61 3.74
C PHE A 30 -5.95 -8.87 4.79
N GLN A 31 -6.16 -8.49 6.06
CA GLN A 31 -5.21 -8.78 7.15
C GLN A 31 -5.15 -10.29 7.43
N LYS A 32 -6.32 -10.96 7.44
CA LYS A 32 -6.37 -12.41 7.57
C LYS A 32 -5.74 -13.08 6.36
N ALA A 33 -6.02 -12.65 5.14
CA ALA A 33 -5.38 -13.16 3.93
C ALA A 33 -3.85 -12.97 3.97
N ALA A 34 -3.37 -11.79 4.37
CA ALA A 34 -1.95 -11.51 4.51
C ALA A 34 -1.26 -12.47 5.50
N SER A 35 -1.89 -12.76 6.65
CA SER A 35 -1.33 -13.70 7.64
C SER A 35 -1.22 -15.14 7.12
N LEU A 36 -2.11 -15.54 6.22
CA LEU A 36 -2.07 -16.86 5.58
C LEU A 36 -0.99 -16.94 4.50
N LEU A 37 -0.86 -15.88 3.72
CA LEU A 37 0.14 -15.75 2.68
C LEU A 37 1.57 -15.58 3.23
N GLY A 38 1.73 -15.06 4.44
CA GLY A 38 3.02 -14.79 5.08
C GLY A 38 3.11 -13.40 5.67
N ALA A 39 3.89 -12.51 5.07
CA ALA A 39 4.06 -11.12 5.50
C ALA A 39 4.06 -10.13 4.31
N PRO A 40 3.05 -10.16 3.41
CA PRO A 40 3.04 -9.30 2.22
C PRO A 40 2.85 -7.81 2.55
N ILE A 41 2.19 -7.47 3.65
CA ILE A 41 1.90 -6.10 4.08
C ILE A 41 2.87 -5.59 5.16
N GLY A 42 4.11 -6.07 5.12
CA GLY A 42 5.16 -5.66 6.07
C GLY A 42 5.66 -4.23 5.89
N HIS A 43 5.36 -3.60 4.75
CA HIS A 43 5.71 -2.22 4.39
C HIS A 43 4.45 -1.44 3.97
N ASP A 44 4.62 -0.32 3.26
CA ASP A 44 3.51 0.49 2.78
C ASP A 44 2.60 -0.30 1.85
N PHE A 45 1.31 -0.17 2.04
CA PHE A 45 0.31 -0.87 1.25
C PHE A 45 -0.93 -0.03 1.02
N CYS A 46 -1.68 -0.36 0.00
CA CYS A 46 -2.99 0.23 -0.25
C CYS A 46 -4.08 -0.83 -0.40
N VAL A 47 -5.33 -0.40 -0.27
CA VAL A 47 -6.51 -1.25 -0.42
C VAL A 47 -7.41 -0.66 -1.49
N ILE A 48 -7.68 -1.42 -2.55
CA ILE A 48 -8.52 -1.01 -3.67
C ILE A 48 -9.72 -1.97 -3.79
N SER A 49 -10.91 -1.39 -3.93
CA SER A 49 -12.10 -2.14 -4.32
C SER A 49 -12.34 -1.99 -5.81
N LEU A 50 -12.56 -3.09 -6.52
CA LEU A 50 -12.96 -3.08 -7.93
C LEU A 50 -14.48 -2.92 -8.11
N SER A 51 -15.24 -2.71 -7.03
CA SER A 51 -16.67 -2.46 -7.13
C SER A 51 -16.96 -1.11 -7.75
N ASP A 52 -17.51 -1.11 -8.94
CA ASP A 52 -17.91 0.05 -9.73
C ASP A 52 -19.38 0.45 -9.53
N LEU A 53 -20.08 -0.20 -8.60
CA LEU A 53 -21.48 0.10 -8.30
C LEU A 53 -21.68 1.52 -7.75
N MET A 54 -20.81 1.96 -6.83
CA MET A 54 -20.89 3.27 -6.17
C MET A 54 -19.75 4.21 -6.55
N THR A 55 -18.78 3.72 -7.29
CA THR A 55 -17.59 4.48 -7.72
C THR A 55 -17.39 4.27 -9.22
N PRO A 56 -17.39 5.34 -10.06
CA PRO A 56 -17.15 5.22 -11.49
C PRO A 56 -15.81 4.54 -11.79
N TRP A 57 -15.78 3.72 -12.83
CA TRP A 57 -14.60 2.94 -13.20
C TRP A 57 -13.35 3.80 -13.45
N ASP A 58 -13.49 4.93 -14.14
CA ASP A 58 -12.39 5.85 -14.41
C ASP A 58 -11.65 6.30 -13.15
N ARG A 59 -12.38 6.44 -12.03
CA ARG A 59 -11.79 6.76 -10.72
C ARG A 59 -11.07 5.55 -10.11
N ILE A 60 -11.63 4.36 -10.28
CA ILE A 60 -11.00 3.12 -9.81
C ILE A 60 -9.70 2.89 -10.60
N GLU A 61 -9.74 3.03 -11.92
CA GLU A 61 -8.58 2.83 -12.79
C GLU A 61 -7.44 3.82 -12.46
N LYS A 62 -7.75 5.09 -12.19
CA LYS A 62 -6.75 6.07 -11.70
C LYS A 62 -6.08 5.63 -10.40
N ARG A 63 -6.83 5.03 -9.48
CA ARG A 63 -6.27 4.49 -8.22
C ARG A 63 -5.38 3.27 -8.46
N ILE A 64 -5.73 2.43 -9.42
CA ILE A 64 -4.93 1.27 -9.82
C ILE A 64 -3.59 1.74 -10.40
N HIS A 65 -3.60 2.71 -11.32
CA HIS A 65 -2.38 3.32 -11.86
C HIS A 65 -1.51 3.92 -10.75
N ALA A 66 -2.10 4.72 -9.85
CA ALA A 66 -1.36 5.33 -8.75
C ALA A 66 -0.72 4.27 -7.83
N ALA A 67 -1.43 3.18 -7.53
CA ALA A 67 -0.91 2.10 -6.70
C ALA A 67 0.22 1.33 -7.40
N ALA A 68 0.11 1.09 -8.70
CA ALA A 68 1.11 0.40 -9.50
C ALA A 68 2.40 1.25 -9.62
N THR A 69 2.27 2.52 -10.01
CA THR A 69 3.39 3.46 -10.21
C THR A 69 4.10 3.81 -8.88
N ALA A 70 3.34 3.97 -7.79
CA ALA A 70 3.90 4.28 -6.47
C ALA A 70 4.44 3.04 -5.73
N ASP A 71 4.47 1.89 -6.37
CA ASP A 71 5.02 0.64 -5.85
C ASP A 71 4.41 0.16 -4.51
N PHE A 72 3.13 0.43 -4.26
CA PHE A 72 2.44 -0.09 -3.07
C PHE A 72 2.15 -1.58 -3.19
N VAL A 73 2.37 -2.34 -2.12
CA VAL A 73 1.68 -3.63 -1.98
C VAL A 73 0.18 -3.38 -2.02
N THR A 74 -0.55 -4.08 -2.88
CA THR A 74 -1.96 -3.76 -3.15
C THR A 74 -2.88 -4.89 -2.78
N ALA A 75 -3.79 -4.64 -1.84
CA ALA A 75 -4.89 -5.55 -1.50
C ALA A 75 -6.13 -5.20 -2.31
N VAL A 76 -6.68 -6.17 -3.04
CA VAL A 76 -7.82 -5.98 -3.94
C VAL A 76 -9.06 -6.65 -3.33
N TYR A 77 -10.09 -5.84 -3.12
CA TYR A 77 -11.43 -6.28 -2.69
C TYR A 77 -12.41 -6.30 -3.86
N ASN A 78 -13.44 -7.12 -3.72
CA ASN A 78 -14.47 -7.29 -4.74
C ASN A 78 -13.86 -7.54 -6.13
N PRO A 79 -12.96 -8.51 -6.25
CA PRO A 79 -12.16 -8.68 -7.46
C PRO A 79 -12.99 -9.09 -8.67
N LYS A 80 -14.08 -9.90 -8.46
CA LYS A 80 -14.90 -10.42 -9.53
C LYS A 80 -16.35 -10.64 -9.05
N SER A 81 -17.33 -10.52 -9.93
CA SER A 81 -18.73 -10.90 -9.77
C SER A 81 -19.33 -11.22 -11.14
N GLU A 82 -20.59 -11.70 -11.20
CA GLU A 82 -21.26 -12.00 -12.49
C GLU A 82 -21.26 -10.81 -13.47
N GLY A 83 -21.53 -9.60 -12.96
CA GLY A 83 -21.53 -8.36 -13.77
C GLY A 83 -20.19 -7.63 -13.82
N ARG A 84 -19.16 -8.15 -13.16
CA ARG A 84 -17.85 -7.51 -13.05
C ARG A 84 -16.76 -8.56 -13.18
N TYR A 85 -16.26 -8.76 -14.40
CA TYR A 85 -15.28 -9.81 -14.71
C TYR A 85 -14.02 -9.27 -15.40
N TRP A 86 -14.11 -8.20 -16.19
CA TRP A 86 -12.99 -7.64 -16.96
C TRP A 86 -12.11 -6.69 -16.13
N GLN A 87 -12.61 -6.15 -15.04
CA GLN A 87 -11.90 -5.17 -14.21
C GLN A 87 -10.62 -5.74 -13.60
N LEU A 88 -10.62 -7.01 -13.21
CA LEU A 88 -9.45 -7.69 -12.67
C LEU A 88 -8.38 -7.95 -13.75
N TYR A 89 -8.79 -8.24 -14.98
CA TYR A 89 -7.88 -8.33 -16.13
C TYR A 89 -7.23 -7.00 -16.43
N ARG A 90 -8.01 -5.91 -16.40
CA ARG A 90 -7.50 -4.58 -16.63
C ARG A 90 -6.53 -4.15 -15.53
N LEU A 91 -6.81 -4.49 -14.29
CA LEU A 91 -5.88 -4.28 -13.18
C LEU A 91 -4.57 -5.04 -13.42
N LYS A 92 -4.61 -6.33 -13.77
CA LYS A 92 -3.42 -7.13 -14.10
C LYS A 92 -2.61 -6.48 -15.21
N GLU A 93 -3.24 -6.05 -16.28
CA GLU A 93 -2.60 -5.37 -17.42
C GLU A 93 -1.85 -4.09 -16.98
N ILE A 94 -2.47 -3.27 -16.13
CA ILE A 94 -1.86 -2.03 -15.61
C ILE A 94 -0.64 -2.36 -14.76
N PHE A 95 -0.76 -3.33 -13.85
CA PHE A 95 0.36 -3.74 -13.00
C PHE A 95 1.52 -4.33 -13.79
N LEU A 96 1.27 -5.11 -14.84
CA LEU A 96 2.31 -5.68 -15.72
C LEU A 96 3.09 -4.61 -16.52
N LYS A 97 2.54 -3.41 -16.69
CA LYS A 97 3.27 -2.29 -17.32
C LYS A 97 4.26 -1.61 -16.39
N GLU A 98 4.01 -1.69 -15.08
CA GLU A 98 4.75 -0.95 -14.05
C GLU A 98 5.63 -1.86 -13.18
N ARG A 99 5.44 -3.18 -13.24
CA ARG A 99 6.09 -4.15 -12.36
C ARG A 99 6.64 -5.34 -13.11
N ASP A 100 7.64 -5.95 -12.50
CA ASP A 100 8.21 -7.20 -12.98
C ASP A 100 7.12 -8.27 -13.10
N PRO A 101 7.05 -9.01 -14.21
CA PRO A 101 6.16 -10.16 -14.39
C PRO A 101 6.27 -11.21 -13.27
N GLU A 102 7.44 -11.36 -12.68
CA GLU A 102 7.71 -12.28 -11.56
C GLU A 102 7.27 -11.73 -10.19
N THR A 103 6.73 -10.50 -10.12
CA THR A 103 6.17 -9.95 -8.88
C THR A 103 5.18 -10.93 -8.26
N PRO A 104 5.36 -11.35 -6.99
CA PRO A 104 4.49 -12.35 -6.40
C PRO A 104 3.08 -11.81 -6.15
N VAL A 105 2.10 -12.64 -6.47
CA VAL A 105 0.68 -12.40 -6.22
C VAL A 105 0.14 -13.53 -5.37
N GLY A 106 -0.50 -13.18 -4.27
CA GLY A 106 -1.20 -14.14 -3.43
C GLY A 106 -2.71 -13.87 -3.42
N PHE A 107 -3.52 -14.92 -3.46
CA PHE A 107 -4.96 -14.75 -3.28
C PHE A 107 -5.52 -15.80 -2.33
N VAL A 108 -6.45 -15.36 -1.51
CA VAL A 108 -7.07 -16.18 -0.49
C VAL A 108 -8.59 -16.12 -0.65
N ARG A 109 -9.17 -17.26 -0.92
CA ARG A 109 -10.62 -17.43 -0.97
C ARG A 109 -11.14 -17.78 0.42
N GLN A 110 -12.24 -17.16 0.83
CA GLN A 110 -12.90 -17.40 2.12
C GLN A 110 -11.98 -17.34 3.35
N ALA A 111 -11.08 -16.35 3.39
CA ALA A 111 -10.09 -16.17 4.46
C ALA A 111 -10.72 -16.24 5.86
N GLY A 112 -10.27 -17.19 6.69
CA GLY A 112 -10.78 -17.45 8.04
C GLY A 112 -12.08 -18.25 8.09
N ARG A 113 -12.50 -18.88 6.98
CA ARG A 113 -13.72 -19.72 6.91
C ARG A 113 -13.36 -21.18 6.60
N LYS A 114 -14.37 -22.07 6.70
CA LYS A 114 -14.19 -23.52 6.55
C LYS A 114 -13.61 -23.93 5.19
N GLU A 115 -13.95 -23.20 4.12
CA GLU A 115 -13.52 -23.50 2.75
C GLU A 115 -12.35 -22.58 2.32
N GLU A 116 -11.49 -22.21 3.26
CA GLU A 116 -10.32 -21.38 3.01
C GLU A 116 -9.36 -22.07 2.03
N THR A 117 -8.98 -21.35 0.98
CA THR A 117 -7.91 -21.76 0.07
C THR A 117 -6.90 -20.65 -0.10
N VAL A 118 -5.62 -21.01 -0.19
CA VAL A 118 -4.49 -20.07 -0.33
C VAL A 118 -3.73 -20.42 -1.58
N THR A 119 -3.49 -19.45 -2.44
CA THR A 119 -2.69 -19.62 -3.67
C THR A 119 -1.68 -18.50 -3.77
N ILE A 120 -0.45 -18.82 -4.15
CA ILE A 120 0.62 -17.87 -4.46
C ILE A 120 1.13 -18.19 -5.86
N THR A 121 1.27 -17.16 -6.68
CA THR A 121 1.71 -17.22 -8.08
C THR A 121 2.51 -15.95 -8.41
N THR A 122 2.86 -15.74 -9.67
CA THR A 122 3.45 -14.50 -10.16
C THR A 122 2.40 -13.61 -10.83
N LEU A 123 2.71 -12.34 -11.02
CA LEU A 123 1.82 -11.40 -11.71
C LEU A 123 1.55 -11.86 -13.17
N GLN A 124 2.55 -12.43 -13.82
CA GLN A 124 2.42 -12.99 -15.17
C GLN A 124 1.46 -14.19 -15.21
N GLU A 125 1.61 -15.10 -14.28
CA GLU A 125 0.84 -16.36 -14.26
C GLU A 125 -0.52 -16.21 -13.57
N PHE A 126 -0.75 -15.11 -12.85
CA PHE A 126 -2.02 -14.86 -12.17
C PHE A 126 -3.19 -14.93 -13.15
N ASP A 127 -4.06 -15.91 -12.97
CA ASP A 127 -5.26 -16.09 -13.75
C ASP A 127 -6.49 -15.52 -13.02
N PRO A 128 -7.11 -14.40 -13.51
CA PRO A 128 -8.33 -13.84 -12.95
C PRO A 128 -9.52 -14.80 -12.91
N GLU A 129 -9.51 -15.88 -13.70
CA GLU A 129 -10.61 -16.88 -13.68
C GLU A 129 -10.62 -17.73 -12.40
N GLN A 130 -9.50 -17.82 -11.69
CA GLN A 130 -9.40 -18.54 -10.41
C GLN A 130 -9.96 -17.76 -9.23
N VAL A 131 -10.43 -16.54 -9.47
CA VAL A 131 -10.87 -15.60 -8.43
C VAL A 131 -12.38 -15.37 -8.51
N ASP A 132 -13.02 -15.36 -7.36
CA ASP A 132 -14.44 -15.06 -7.20
C ASP A 132 -14.70 -13.91 -6.21
N MET A 133 -15.98 -13.64 -5.91
CA MET A 133 -16.41 -12.58 -5.00
C MET A 133 -15.94 -12.80 -3.54
N PHE A 134 -15.61 -14.02 -3.16
CA PHE A 134 -15.17 -14.37 -1.81
C PHE A 134 -13.66 -14.35 -1.65
N THR A 135 -12.94 -13.84 -2.65
CA THR A 135 -11.49 -13.85 -2.73
C THR A 135 -10.93 -12.46 -2.41
N VAL A 136 -9.82 -12.43 -1.69
CA VAL A 136 -8.95 -11.25 -1.54
C VAL A 136 -7.66 -11.52 -2.29
N VAL A 137 -7.24 -10.60 -3.15
CA VAL A 137 -5.98 -10.68 -3.89
C VAL A 137 -4.99 -9.69 -3.28
N LEU A 138 -3.74 -10.13 -3.07
CA LEU A 138 -2.63 -9.28 -2.65
C LEU A 138 -1.54 -9.34 -3.73
N ILE A 139 -1.20 -8.20 -4.27
CA ILE A 139 -0.13 -8.03 -5.27
C ILE A 139 1.07 -7.44 -4.56
N GLY A 140 2.21 -8.10 -4.63
CA GLY A 140 3.47 -7.64 -4.08
C GLY A 140 3.98 -6.36 -4.74
N ASN A 141 5.05 -5.79 -4.23
CA ASN A 141 5.77 -4.66 -4.82
C ASN A 141 7.16 -5.11 -5.33
N SER A 142 7.98 -4.17 -5.80
CA SER A 142 9.32 -4.46 -6.34
C SER A 142 10.26 -5.17 -5.35
N GLN A 143 9.98 -5.10 -4.05
CA GLN A 143 10.76 -5.74 -2.99
C GLN A 143 10.17 -7.06 -2.51
N SER A 144 8.95 -7.38 -2.94
CA SER A 144 8.27 -8.60 -2.53
C SER A 144 8.89 -9.82 -3.18
N TYR A 145 8.96 -10.91 -2.43
CA TYR A 145 9.46 -12.19 -2.94
C TYR A 145 8.67 -13.36 -2.36
N TYR A 146 8.75 -14.48 -3.06
CA TYR A 146 8.23 -15.76 -2.60
C TYR A 146 9.38 -16.63 -2.05
N ARG A 147 9.21 -17.16 -0.85
CA ARG A 147 10.16 -18.09 -0.25
C ARG A 147 9.46 -19.04 0.72
N GLU A 148 9.77 -20.33 0.63
CA GLU A 148 9.29 -21.36 1.55
C GLU A 148 7.76 -21.35 1.75
N GLY A 149 7.01 -21.23 0.65
CA GLY A 149 5.56 -21.18 0.69
C GLY A 149 4.98 -19.85 1.21
N LYS A 150 5.78 -18.78 1.31
CA LYS A 150 5.36 -17.49 1.84
C LYS A 150 5.66 -16.33 0.88
N LEU A 151 4.70 -15.41 0.80
CA LEU A 151 4.86 -14.12 0.17
C LEU A 151 5.31 -13.11 1.23
N ILE A 152 6.44 -12.47 1.01
CA ILE A 152 7.09 -11.59 2.00
C ILE A 152 7.44 -10.26 1.32
N THR A 153 7.12 -9.16 1.99
CA THR A 153 7.61 -7.82 1.65
C THR A 153 8.48 -7.32 2.79
N PRO A 154 9.82 -7.24 2.61
CA PRO A 154 10.74 -6.89 3.68
C PRO A 154 10.67 -5.40 4.03
N ARG A 155 10.97 -5.06 5.28
CA ARG A 155 11.15 -3.67 5.73
C ARG A 155 12.59 -3.18 5.62
N GLY A 156 13.50 -3.99 5.10
CA GLY A 156 14.90 -3.60 4.92
C GLY A 156 15.77 -3.68 6.18
N TYR A 157 15.31 -4.33 7.26
CA TYR A 157 16.12 -4.47 8.50
C TYR A 157 17.44 -5.20 8.30
N TYR A 158 17.53 -6.10 7.31
CA TYR A 158 18.69 -6.91 6.99
C TYR A 158 19.28 -6.58 5.61
N ARG A 159 19.00 -5.39 5.05
CA ARG A 159 19.77 -4.93 3.90
C ARG A 159 21.23 -4.85 4.32
N GLU A 160 22.10 -5.58 3.62
CA GLU A 160 23.53 -5.27 3.67
C GLU A 160 23.66 -3.79 3.38
N LYS A 161 24.42 -3.07 4.21
CA LYS A 161 24.76 -1.68 3.96
C LYS A 161 25.55 -1.68 2.65
N THR A 162 24.87 -1.59 1.53
CA THR A 162 25.55 -1.30 0.28
C THR A 162 26.17 0.06 0.46
N THR A 163 27.49 0.11 0.42
CA THR A 163 28.31 1.32 0.43
C THR A 163 28.22 2.03 -0.93
N ASP A 164 27.03 2.07 -1.52
CA ASP A 164 26.78 2.92 -2.66
C ASP A 164 26.71 4.39 -2.20
N ALA A 165 27.16 5.28 -3.06
CA ALA A 165 27.27 6.71 -2.76
C ALA A 165 25.95 7.33 -2.23
N THR A 166 24.80 6.73 -2.55
CA THR A 166 23.48 7.11 -2.05
C THR A 166 23.29 6.83 -0.56
N GLY A 167 23.83 5.71 -0.03
CA GLY A 167 23.75 5.39 1.41
C GLY A 167 24.57 6.33 2.27
N ILE A 168 25.75 6.73 1.80
CA ILE A 168 26.62 7.70 2.48
C ILE A 168 25.97 9.09 2.46
N GLY A 169 25.39 9.50 1.34
CA GLY A 169 24.66 10.76 1.22
C GLY A 169 23.50 10.88 2.17
N GLN A 170 22.68 9.82 2.31
CA GLN A 170 21.56 9.78 3.25
C GLN A 170 22.03 9.83 4.72
N GLU A 171 23.12 9.16 5.08
CA GLU A 171 23.62 9.18 6.45
C GLU A 171 24.19 10.56 6.82
N ILE A 172 24.89 11.23 5.91
CA ILE A 172 25.37 12.61 6.07
C ILE A 172 24.17 13.56 6.22
N MET A 173 23.16 13.44 5.39
CA MET A 173 21.95 14.26 5.43
C MET A 173 21.19 14.08 6.76
N ILE A 174 20.99 12.86 7.23
CA ILE A 174 20.32 12.57 8.52
C ILE A 174 21.12 13.17 9.68
N ASN A 175 22.45 13.07 9.68
CA ASN A 175 23.28 13.61 10.74
C ASN A 175 23.29 15.15 10.73
N SER A 176 23.30 15.77 9.55
CA SER A 176 23.15 17.22 9.39
C SER A 176 21.79 17.71 9.89
N PHE A 177 20.71 17.01 9.55
CA PHE A 177 19.37 17.30 10.05
C PHE A 177 19.28 17.25 11.58
N ARG A 178 19.83 16.21 12.20
CA ARG A 178 19.84 16.05 13.67
C ARG A 178 20.61 17.17 14.35
N THR A 179 21.73 17.59 13.77
CA THR A 179 22.54 18.70 14.29
C THR A 179 21.76 20.02 14.22
N ILE A 180 21.16 20.32 13.07
CA ILE A 180 20.33 21.52 12.87
C ILE A 180 19.11 21.50 13.78
N GLU A 181 18.41 20.37 13.91
CA GLU A 181 17.28 20.23 14.81
C GLU A 181 17.66 20.52 16.27
N LYS A 182 18.82 20.03 16.70
CA LYS A 182 19.36 20.29 18.05
C LYS A 182 19.65 21.78 18.29
N GLU A 183 20.23 22.45 17.29
CA GLU A 183 20.49 23.89 17.37
C GLU A 183 19.21 24.73 17.36
N LEU A 184 18.24 24.36 16.53
CA LEU A 184 16.93 25.02 16.49
C LEU A 184 16.13 24.86 17.80
N LYS A 185 16.23 23.72 18.46
CA LYS A 185 15.65 23.50 19.80
C LYS A 185 16.24 24.44 20.84
N ASN A 186 17.54 24.72 20.75
CA ASN A 186 18.24 25.60 21.70
C ASN A 186 17.95 27.09 21.49
N LYS A 187 17.44 27.50 20.33
CA LYS A 187 17.22 28.92 19.97
C LYS A 187 15.77 29.44 20.17
N ASN A 188 14.93 28.70 20.87
CA ASN A 188 13.55 29.10 21.21
C ASN A 188 12.69 29.61 20.03
N ILE A 189 12.87 29.02 18.83
CA ILE A 189 12.18 29.37 17.59
C ILE A 189 10.77 28.75 17.63
N PRO A 190 9.70 29.46 17.22
CA PRO A 190 8.35 28.91 17.11
C PRO A 190 8.27 27.67 16.23
N SER A 191 7.39 26.73 16.58
CA SER A 191 7.31 25.40 15.94
C SER A 191 7.01 25.46 14.44
N ASP A 192 6.16 26.39 14.01
CA ASP A 192 5.81 26.61 12.61
C ASP A 192 7.01 27.10 11.77
N HIS A 193 7.84 28.00 12.33
CA HIS A 193 9.08 28.44 11.70
C HIS A 193 10.14 27.31 11.64
N LYS A 194 10.19 26.42 12.65
CA LYS A 194 11.07 25.26 12.62
C LYS A 194 10.77 24.32 11.45
N TRP A 195 9.50 24.03 11.23
CA TRP A 195 9.08 23.18 10.12
C TRP A 195 9.37 23.79 8.75
N ALA A 196 9.12 25.08 8.58
CA ALA A 196 9.45 25.79 7.34
C ALA A 196 10.95 25.76 7.04
N LEU A 197 11.80 25.95 8.07
CA LEU A 197 13.24 25.94 7.93
C LEU A 197 13.76 24.52 7.60
N LEU A 198 13.27 23.50 8.29
CA LEU A 198 13.62 22.10 8.04
C LEU A 198 13.21 21.67 6.63
N HIS A 199 12.03 22.09 6.18
CA HIS A 199 11.56 21.80 4.81
C HIS A 199 12.43 22.51 3.76
N ALA A 200 12.80 23.76 3.96
CA ALA A 200 13.67 24.49 3.05
C ALA A 200 15.07 23.86 2.94
N ILE A 201 15.62 23.40 4.06
CA ILE A 201 16.92 22.71 4.08
C ILE A 201 16.84 21.37 3.35
N HIS A 202 15.74 20.61 3.52
CA HIS A 202 15.55 19.34 2.85
C HIS A 202 15.46 19.51 1.32
N THR A 203 14.66 20.45 0.85
CA THR A 203 14.53 20.74 -0.59
C THR A 203 15.81 21.27 -1.21
N THR A 204 16.63 22.04 -0.47
CA THR A 204 17.92 22.53 -0.95
C THR A 204 18.97 21.40 -1.01
N ALA A 205 18.98 20.51 -0.01
CA ALA A 205 19.88 19.35 0.01
C ALA A 205 19.59 18.36 -1.12
N ASP A 206 18.30 18.10 -1.42
CA ASP A 206 17.91 17.26 -2.56
C ASP A 206 18.37 17.86 -3.90
N PHE A 207 18.23 19.17 -4.07
CA PHE A 207 18.68 19.87 -5.28
C PHE A 207 20.19 19.84 -5.46
N GLU A 208 20.98 19.97 -4.40
CA GLU A 208 22.45 19.87 -4.46
C GLU A 208 22.92 18.44 -4.74
N MET A 209 22.23 17.43 -4.18
CA MET A 209 22.55 16.02 -4.43
C MET A 209 22.29 15.61 -5.89
N GLU A 210 21.20 16.07 -6.52
CA GLU A 210 20.94 15.82 -7.93
C GLU A 210 22.02 16.44 -8.83
N ASN A 211 22.54 17.60 -8.49
CA ASN A 211 23.60 18.26 -9.25
C ASN A 211 24.99 17.61 -9.08
N ILE A 212 25.27 16.94 -7.95
CA ILE A 212 26.53 16.21 -7.70
C ILE A 212 26.56 14.87 -8.43
N LEU A 213 25.39 14.21 -8.61
CA LEU A 213 25.29 12.92 -9.30
C LEU A 213 25.36 13.04 -10.84
N HIS A 214 25.33 14.25 -11.39
CA HIS A 214 25.43 14.54 -12.83
C HIS A 214 26.79 15.09 -13.25
N ILE A 215 27.80 15.12 -12.37
CA ILE A 215 29.20 15.40 -12.65
C ILE A 215 30.02 14.11 -12.62
#